data_2102be8ab868d74efb13f736a89ffa28
#
_entry.id   2102be8ab868d74efb13f736a89ffa28
#
_cell.length_a   1.000
_cell.length_b   1.000
_cell.length_c   1.000
_cell.angle_alpha   90.00
_cell.angle_beta   90.00
_cell.angle_gamma   90.00
#
_symmetry.space_group_name_H-M   'P 1'
#
loop_
_entity.id
_entity.type
_entity.pdbx_description
1 polymer ?
#
loop_
_entity_poly.entity_id
_entity_poly.type
_entity_poly.pdbx_seq_one_letter_code
_entity_poly.pdbx_strand_id
1 'polypeptide(L)'
;MNIALNSLTNLGLMILAGVLMGRLMKQLSLPNVSGYLIAGILLGPYLIPLLGSPFTILSEGFVSGISVITEVALGLIAFSAGGQLSLSDLKRVGAAPLVITILEAVCADLFVSAGLILAGADPKTALLLGAIASATAPAATILVVRQYHADGPVTRLLLSVVALDDVAALILFSLTSAAVKGFGSRRKNPLLMVLTPAGQILAAILTGLAAGIILLFLLRFFRRRSNRTALICGALFLVIGICDLLGNSPLIGCMMLGAVVTNLSSEADRILEAVDPVSAPVFILFFVASGAGLQFSLLKTVGLLGVLYILLRFAGKMCGTLLGARMCRVRKKTGRYLGPCLLPQAGIAIGLTQAAGSLVPEYASRIRAVVLAGTLICELIGPAVTRSSLKAAGEIRRKTA
;
A
#
# COMPACT_ATOMS: atom_id res chain seq x y z
N MET A 1 6.46 35.44 -6.27
CA MET A 1 7.53 35.52 -5.24
C MET A 1 7.62 34.12 -4.60
N ASN A 2 8.55 33.30 -5.09
CA ASN A 2 8.76 31.98 -4.48
C ASN A 2 9.61 32.21 -3.23
N ILE A 3 9.04 31.96 -2.04
CA ILE A 3 9.85 31.90 -0.82
C ILE A 3 10.63 30.59 -0.93
N ALA A 4 11.90 30.67 -1.30
CA ALA A 4 12.81 29.52 -1.30
C ALA A 4 13.07 29.11 0.14
N LEU A 5 12.12 28.35 0.73
CA LEU A 5 12.29 27.76 2.05
C LEU A 5 13.37 26.67 1.96
N ASN A 6 14.22 26.59 2.97
CA ASN A 6 15.21 25.53 3.03
C ASN A 6 14.53 24.15 3.25
N SER A 7 15.25 23.06 2.94
CA SER A 7 14.71 21.71 3.01
C SER A 7 14.20 21.35 4.41
N LEU A 8 14.84 21.80 5.46
CA LEU A 8 14.42 21.52 6.85
C LEU A 8 13.10 22.22 7.19
N THR A 9 12.90 23.48 6.74
CA THR A 9 11.66 24.21 6.92
C THR A 9 10.50 23.50 6.18
N ASN A 10 10.75 23.05 4.95
CA ASN A 10 9.77 22.29 4.16
C ASN A 10 9.37 20.99 4.86
N LEU A 11 10.34 20.21 5.37
CA LEU A 11 10.06 18.98 6.12
C LEU A 11 9.25 19.26 7.40
N GLY A 12 9.61 20.32 8.13
CA GLY A 12 8.88 20.76 9.32
C GLY A 12 7.42 21.12 9.01
N LEU A 13 7.20 21.91 7.95
CA LEU A 13 5.85 22.26 7.48
C LEU A 13 5.04 21.05 7.07
N MET A 14 5.64 20.09 6.34
CA MET A 14 4.97 18.86 5.93
C MET A 14 4.51 18.04 7.15
N ILE A 15 5.36 17.87 8.16
CA ILE A 15 4.99 17.12 9.38
C ILE A 15 3.86 17.85 10.13
N LEU A 16 4.00 19.15 10.37
CA LEU A 16 3.01 19.93 11.13
C LEU A 16 1.66 19.96 10.41
N ALA A 17 1.65 20.27 9.11
CA ALA A 17 0.42 20.27 8.32
C ALA A 17 -0.21 18.87 8.26
N GLY A 18 0.61 17.83 8.09
CA GLY A 18 0.15 16.45 8.11
C GLY A 18 -0.53 16.08 9.43
N VAL A 19 0.11 16.38 10.57
CA VAL A 19 -0.47 16.11 11.90
C VAL A 19 -1.80 16.85 12.10
N LEU A 20 -1.85 18.14 11.73
CA LEU A 20 -3.07 18.98 11.88
C LEU A 20 -4.22 18.44 11.02
N MET A 21 -3.95 18.14 9.74
CA MET A 21 -4.95 17.59 8.83
C MET A 21 -5.36 16.16 9.21
N GLY A 22 -4.42 15.34 9.68
CA GLY A 22 -4.73 14.01 10.21
C GLY A 22 -5.67 14.08 11.42
N ARG A 23 -5.46 15.04 12.34
CA ARG A 23 -6.37 15.29 13.48
C ARG A 23 -7.77 15.70 13.00
N LEU A 24 -7.85 16.57 11.99
CA LEU A 24 -9.12 16.99 11.40
C LEU A 24 -9.87 15.79 10.79
N MET A 25 -9.20 14.95 10.03
CA MET A 25 -9.79 13.74 9.44
C MET A 25 -10.28 12.77 10.51
N LYS A 26 -9.54 12.61 11.60
CA LYS A 26 -9.98 11.80 12.74
C LYS A 26 -11.28 12.30 13.36
N GLN A 27 -11.48 13.62 13.45
CA GLN A 27 -12.76 14.20 13.91
C GLN A 27 -13.92 13.89 12.97
N LEU A 28 -13.64 13.79 11.67
CA LEU A 28 -14.61 13.39 10.64
C LEU A 28 -14.78 11.86 10.53
N SER A 29 -14.17 11.08 11.42
CA SER A 29 -14.17 9.60 11.38
C SER A 29 -13.56 9.02 10.09
N LEU A 30 -12.59 9.73 9.52
CA LEU A 30 -11.82 9.33 8.34
C LEU A 30 -10.40 8.92 8.75
N PRO A 31 -9.70 8.09 7.93
CA PRO A 31 -8.31 7.73 8.17
C PRO A 31 -7.36 8.95 8.14
N ASN A 32 -6.34 8.94 8.99
CA ASN A 32 -5.34 10.01 9.05
C ASN A 32 -4.61 10.21 7.70
N VAL A 33 -4.44 9.13 6.93
CA VAL A 33 -3.77 9.13 5.62
C VAL A 33 -4.45 10.09 4.64
N SER A 34 -5.79 10.13 4.63
CA SER A 34 -6.53 11.11 3.81
C SER A 34 -6.15 12.55 4.18
N GLY A 35 -5.94 12.83 5.47
CA GLY A 35 -5.48 14.13 5.94
C GLY A 35 -4.06 14.46 5.46
N TYR A 36 -3.15 13.49 5.51
CA TYR A 36 -1.78 13.69 5.04
C TYR A 36 -1.72 13.97 3.53
N LEU A 37 -2.51 13.25 2.73
CA LEU A 37 -2.64 13.50 1.30
C LEU A 37 -3.20 14.90 1.02
N ILE A 38 -4.27 15.30 1.72
CA ILE A 38 -4.87 16.63 1.57
C ILE A 38 -3.88 17.72 1.98
N ALA A 39 -3.14 17.55 3.09
CA ALA A 39 -2.08 18.47 3.48
C ALA A 39 -1.04 18.63 2.37
N GLY A 40 -0.63 17.53 1.74
CA GLY A 40 0.28 17.55 0.61
C GLY A 40 -0.28 18.29 -0.60
N ILE A 41 -1.54 18.05 -0.94
CA ILE A 41 -2.24 18.76 -2.02
C ILE A 41 -2.25 20.28 -1.77
N LEU A 42 -2.54 20.70 -0.53
CA LEU A 42 -2.60 22.13 -0.17
C LEU A 42 -1.22 22.79 -0.17
N LEU A 43 -0.18 22.08 0.28
CA LEU A 43 1.19 22.60 0.32
C LEU A 43 1.91 22.48 -1.03
N GLY A 44 1.42 21.60 -1.90
CA GLY A 44 2.09 21.22 -3.15
C GLY A 44 2.10 22.29 -4.22
N PRO A 45 2.94 22.09 -5.26
CA PRO A 45 3.17 23.10 -6.29
C PRO A 45 2.03 23.24 -7.31
N TYR A 46 0.99 22.41 -7.26
CA TYR A 46 0.02 22.32 -8.36
C TYR A 46 -1.36 22.95 -8.05
N LEU A 47 -1.82 22.94 -6.78
CA LEU A 47 -3.16 23.45 -6.43
C LEU A 47 -3.23 24.97 -6.44
N ILE A 48 -2.30 25.64 -5.76
CA ILE A 48 -2.31 27.11 -5.59
C ILE A 48 -2.16 27.83 -6.94
N PRO A 49 -1.24 27.41 -7.85
CA PRO A 49 -1.17 27.99 -9.20
C PRO A 49 -2.43 27.77 -10.02
N LEU A 50 -3.14 26.62 -9.84
CA LEU A 50 -4.41 26.37 -10.52
C LEU A 50 -5.50 27.38 -10.12
N LEU A 51 -5.42 27.93 -8.88
CA LEU A 51 -6.32 28.97 -8.37
C LEU A 51 -5.90 30.40 -8.77
N GLY A 52 -4.88 30.52 -9.65
CA GLY A 52 -4.45 31.81 -10.21
C GLY A 52 -3.38 32.56 -9.41
N SER A 53 -2.81 31.95 -8.35
CA SER A 53 -1.73 32.56 -7.57
C SER A 53 -0.37 31.95 -7.97
N PRO A 54 0.67 32.79 -8.25
CA PRO A 54 2.01 32.29 -8.56
C PRO A 54 2.78 31.77 -7.33
N PHE A 55 2.13 31.74 -6.16
CA PHE A 55 2.76 31.32 -4.90
C PHE A 55 2.75 29.80 -4.77
N THR A 56 3.89 29.22 -4.41
CA THR A 56 4.02 27.79 -4.08
C THR A 56 4.81 27.66 -2.77
N ILE A 57 4.35 26.79 -1.86
CA ILE A 57 5.03 26.51 -0.59
C ILE A 57 6.12 25.47 -0.82
N LEU A 58 5.76 24.32 -1.39
CA LEU A 58 6.70 23.27 -1.77
C LEU A 58 7.02 23.39 -3.27
N SER A 59 8.30 23.36 -3.63
CA SER A 59 8.71 23.36 -5.03
C SER A 59 8.72 21.93 -5.60
N GLU A 60 8.55 21.80 -6.92
CA GLU A 60 8.65 20.49 -7.61
C GLU A 60 10.02 19.83 -7.38
N GLY A 61 11.10 20.61 -7.42
CA GLY A 61 12.46 20.12 -7.16
C GLY A 61 12.63 19.57 -5.75
N PHE A 62 11.99 20.18 -4.74
CA PHE A 62 12.02 19.66 -3.39
C PHE A 62 11.23 18.34 -3.27
N VAL A 63 10.01 18.29 -3.81
CA VAL A 63 9.15 17.10 -3.78
C VAL A 63 9.83 15.91 -4.49
N SER A 64 10.52 16.14 -5.61
CA SER A 64 11.28 15.09 -6.29
C SER A 64 12.56 14.70 -5.55
N GLY A 65 13.17 15.61 -4.80
CA GLY A 65 14.42 15.39 -4.06
C GLY A 65 14.29 14.54 -2.80
N ILE A 66 13.08 14.28 -2.29
CA ILE A 66 12.85 13.48 -1.06
C ILE A 66 12.61 11.98 -1.34
N SER A 67 13.12 11.46 -2.46
CA SER A 67 12.96 10.04 -2.85
C SER A 67 13.45 9.06 -1.79
N VAL A 68 14.57 9.36 -1.10
CA VAL A 68 15.10 8.50 -0.04
C VAL A 68 14.09 8.31 1.11
N ILE A 69 13.37 9.37 1.50
CA ILE A 69 12.32 9.26 2.54
C ILE A 69 11.20 8.35 2.04
N THR A 70 10.86 8.44 0.76
CA THR A 70 9.86 7.57 0.13
C THR A 70 10.29 6.11 0.15
N GLU A 71 11.53 5.80 -0.20
CA GLU A 71 12.08 4.44 -0.19
C GLU A 71 12.08 3.84 1.22
N VAL A 72 12.50 4.62 2.21
CA VAL A 72 12.46 4.22 3.62
C VAL A 72 11.02 3.98 4.09
N ALA A 73 10.07 4.86 3.72
CA ALA A 73 8.67 4.69 4.07
C ALA A 73 8.09 3.40 3.48
N LEU A 74 8.42 3.09 2.23
CA LEU A 74 8.01 1.87 1.56
C LEU A 74 8.60 0.62 2.22
N GLY A 75 9.87 0.66 2.58
CA GLY A 75 10.51 -0.42 3.33
C GLY A 75 9.85 -0.67 4.69
N LEU A 76 9.51 0.40 5.43
CA LEU A 76 8.78 0.32 6.69
C LEU A 76 7.36 -0.24 6.52
N ILE A 77 6.64 0.17 5.47
CA ILE A 77 5.31 -0.36 5.13
C ILE A 77 5.41 -1.86 4.84
N ALA A 78 6.36 -2.26 3.99
CA ALA A 78 6.57 -3.65 3.63
C ALA A 78 7.00 -4.50 4.84
N PHE A 79 7.88 -3.98 5.71
CA PHE A 79 8.25 -4.62 6.97
C PHE A 79 7.06 -4.84 7.89
N SER A 80 6.19 -3.83 8.03
CA SER A 80 4.97 -3.92 8.83
C SER A 80 3.98 -4.94 8.26
N ALA A 81 3.83 -4.99 6.92
CA ALA A 81 3.03 -6.00 6.24
C ALA A 81 3.58 -7.42 6.48
N GLY A 82 4.89 -7.61 6.37
CA GLY A 82 5.56 -8.86 6.73
C GLY A 82 5.37 -9.24 8.20
N GLY A 83 5.38 -8.25 9.08
CA GLY A 83 5.09 -8.40 10.50
C GLY A 83 3.71 -8.98 10.84
N GLN A 84 2.75 -8.83 9.94
CA GLN A 84 1.40 -9.41 10.08
C GLN A 84 1.33 -10.86 9.59
N LEU A 85 2.38 -11.39 8.94
CA LEU A 85 2.45 -12.75 8.42
C LEU A 85 2.84 -13.76 9.51
N SER A 86 1.92 -14.06 10.41
CA SER A 86 2.09 -15.14 11.38
C SER A 86 1.69 -16.49 10.77
N LEU A 87 2.65 -17.41 10.61
CA LEU A 87 2.39 -18.76 10.12
C LEU A 87 1.49 -19.57 11.09
N SER A 88 1.56 -19.27 12.39
CA SER A 88 0.71 -19.90 13.40
C SER A 88 -0.74 -19.47 13.26
N ASP A 89 -1.00 -18.17 13.00
CA ASP A 89 -2.34 -17.65 12.80
C ASP A 89 -2.93 -18.11 11.48
N LEU A 90 -2.11 -18.15 10.42
CA LEU A 90 -2.50 -18.67 9.11
C LEU A 90 -2.96 -20.13 9.19
N LYS A 91 -2.25 -20.97 9.98
CA LYS A 91 -2.65 -22.36 10.22
C LYS A 91 -3.94 -22.47 11.02
N ARG A 92 -4.23 -21.55 11.96
CA ARG A 92 -5.45 -21.55 12.78
C ARG A 92 -6.69 -21.11 12.00
N VAL A 93 -6.56 -20.12 11.13
CA VAL A 93 -7.70 -19.54 10.38
C VAL A 93 -8.10 -20.43 9.20
N GLY A 94 -7.23 -21.33 8.76
CA GLY A 94 -7.47 -22.23 7.64
C GLY A 94 -7.21 -21.58 6.28
N ALA A 95 -7.52 -22.31 5.20
CA ALA A 95 -7.19 -21.90 3.83
C ALA A 95 -8.12 -20.80 3.25
N ALA A 96 -9.31 -20.58 3.82
CA ALA A 96 -10.31 -19.71 3.24
C ALA A 96 -9.84 -18.24 3.06
N PRO A 97 -9.25 -17.57 4.08
CA PRO A 97 -8.72 -16.22 3.88
C PRO A 97 -7.66 -16.14 2.80
N LEU A 98 -6.73 -17.10 2.77
CA LEU A 98 -5.63 -17.12 1.79
C LEU A 98 -6.18 -17.27 0.36
N VAL A 99 -7.09 -18.22 0.12
CA VAL A 99 -7.71 -18.44 -1.19
C VAL A 99 -8.51 -17.22 -1.62
N ILE A 100 -9.26 -16.62 -0.70
CA ILE A 100 -10.06 -15.42 -1.00
C ILE A 100 -9.13 -14.25 -1.34
N THR A 101 -8.07 -14.01 -0.55
CA THR A 101 -7.09 -12.95 -0.81
C THR A 101 -6.43 -13.11 -2.17
N ILE A 102 -5.95 -14.31 -2.51
CA ILE A 102 -5.31 -14.54 -3.82
C ILE A 102 -6.30 -14.28 -4.96
N LEU A 103 -7.52 -14.82 -4.87
CA LEU A 103 -8.50 -14.67 -5.94
C LEU A 103 -9.00 -13.23 -6.08
N GLU A 104 -9.22 -12.52 -4.98
CA GLU A 104 -9.68 -11.12 -5.06
C GLU A 104 -8.59 -10.20 -5.60
N ALA A 105 -7.33 -10.41 -5.20
CA ALA A 105 -6.19 -9.64 -5.67
C ALA A 105 -5.92 -9.91 -7.17
N VAL A 106 -5.90 -11.18 -7.60
CA VAL A 106 -5.71 -11.56 -9.01
C VAL A 106 -6.89 -11.09 -9.87
N CYS A 107 -8.13 -11.21 -9.41
CA CYS A 107 -9.27 -10.70 -10.17
C CYS A 107 -9.24 -9.17 -10.28
N ALA A 108 -8.86 -8.44 -9.23
CA ALA A 108 -8.71 -7.00 -9.29
C ALA A 108 -7.65 -6.59 -10.32
N ASP A 109 -6.48 -7.24 -10.30
CA ASP A 109 -5.41 -7.03 -11.28
C ASP A 109 -5.91 -7.32 -12.71
N LEU A 110 -6.49 -8.48 -12.96
CA LEU A 110 -6.96 -8.87 -14.29
C LEU A 110 -8.06 -7.95 -14.82
N PHE A 111 -9.05 -7.58 -13.99
CA PHE A 111 -10.13 -6.70 -14.42
C PHE A 111 -9.62 -5.31 -14.80
N VAL A 112 -8.72 -4.75 -13.97
CA VAL A 112 -8.15 -3.43 -14.25
C VAL A 112 -7.21 -3.49 -15.45
N SER A 113 -6.29 -4.45 -15.49
CA SER A 113 -5.35 -4.61 -16.60
C SER A 113 -6.07 -4.80 -17.93
N ALA A 114 -6.98 -5.78 -18.00
CA ALA A 114 -7.71 -6.06 -19.23
C ALA A 114 -8.65 -4.90 -19.61
N GLY A 115 -9.39 -4.34 -18.65
CA GLY A 115 -10.33 -3.26 -18.92
C GLY A 115 -9.65 -1.97 -19.39
N LEU A 116 -8.47 -1.62 -18.82
CA LEU A 116 -7.71 -0.46 -19.26
C LEU A 116 -7.06 -0.68 -20.62
N ILE A 117 -6.58 -1.89 -20.93
CA ILE A 117 -6.05 -2.24 -22.27
C ILE A 117 -7.18 -2.11 -23.30
N LEU A 118 -8.37 -2.64 -23.02
CA LEU A 118 -9.54 -2.52 -23.90
C LEU A 118 -9.99 -1.07 -24.07
N ALA A 119 -9.76 -0.21 -23.09
CA ALA A 119 -10.01 1.23 -23.16
C ALA A 119 -8.90 2.00 -23.89
N GLY A 120 -7.90 1.33 -24.45
CA GLY A 120 -6.81 1.94 -25.22
C GLY A 120 -5.63 2.47 -24.38
N ALA A 121 -5.51 2.07 -23.12
CA ALA A 121 -4.34 2.41 -22.31
C ALA A 121 -3.11 1.59 -22.76
N ASP A 122 -1.92 2.18 -22.58
CA ASP A 122 -0.67 1.47 -22.83
C ASP A 122 -0.58 0.18 -21.97
N PRO A 123 -0.21 -0.98 -22.56
CA PRO A 123 -0.20 -2.26 -21.84
C PRO A 123 0.67 -2.27 -20.59
N LYS A 124 1.84 -1.60 -20.58
CA LYS A 124 2.71 -1.54 -19.42
C LYS A 124 2.05 -0.77 -18.29
N THR A 125 1.43 0.37 -18.63
CA THR A 125 0.68 1.20 -17.70
C THR A 125 -0.52 0.45 -17.13
N ALA A 126 -1.28 -0.24 -17.98
CA ALA A 126 -2.46 -0.99 -17.56
C ALA A 126 -2.12 -2.15 -16.62
N LEU A 127 -1.08 -2.92 -16.94
CA LEU A 127 -0.59 -4.01 -16.08
C LEU A 127 -0.12 -3.50 -14.71
N LEU A 128 0.66 -2.41 -14.67
CA LEU A 128 1.11 -1.83 -13.40
C LEU A 128 -0.07 -1.29 -12.58
N LEU A 129 -1.04 -0.61 -13.23
CA LEU A 129 -2.25 -0.15 -12.56
C LEU A 129 -3.12 -1.31 -12.05
N GLY A 130 -3.19 -2.43 -12.78
CA GLY A 130 -3.85 -3.64 -12.33
C GLY A 130 -3.23 -4.22 -11.07
N ALA A 131 -1.92 -4.41 -11.07
CA ALA A 131 -1.20 -4.90 -9.89
C ALA A 131 -1.36 -3.95 -8.68
N ILE A 132 -1.32 -2.62 -8.90
CA ILE A 132 -1.56 -1.63 -7.84
C ILE A 132 -3.00 -1.69 -7.33
N ALA A 133 -3.97 -1.99 -8.22
CA ALA A 133 -5.39 -2.09 -7.86
C ALA A 133 -5.69 -3.25 -6.91
N SER A 134 -4.84 -4.26 -6.83
CA SER A 134 -5.01 -5.38 -5.89
C SER A 134 -4.91 -4.95 -4.42
N ALA A 135 -4.10 -3.95 -4.08
CA ALA A 135 -3.87 -3.51 -2.71
C ALA A 135 -5.13 -2.93 -2.03
N THR A 136 -5.34 -3.27 -0.74
CA THR A 136 -6.42 -2.73 0.10
C THR A 136 -5.83 -1.98 1.31
N ALA A 137 -6.55 -0.99 1.84
CA ALA A 137 -6.13 -0.25 3.02
C ALA A 137 -6.63 -0.91 4.31
N PRO A 138 -5.76 -1.54 5.12
CA PRO A 138 -6.15 -2.16 6.39
C PRO A 138 -6.73 -1.14 7.38
N ALA A 139 -6.09 0.01 7.48
CA ALA A 139 -6.39 1.02 8.50
C ALA A 139 -7.83 1.53 8.44
N ALA A 140 -8.35 1.82 7.26
CA ALA A 140 -9.72 2.29 7.07
C ALA A 140 -10.76 1.24 7.49
N THR A 141 -10.52 -0.01 7.11
CA THR A 141 -11.39 -1.15 7.43
C THR A 141 -11.38 -1.46 8.94
N ILE A 142 -10.19 -1.52 9.56
CA ILE A 142 -10.03 -1.76 11.00
C ILE A 142 -10.66 -0.63 11.81
N LEU A 143 -10.53 0.62 11.35
CA LEU A 143 -11.16 1.78 12.00
C LEU A 143 -12.68 1.61 12.09
N VAL A 144 -13.35 1.20 10.99
CA VAL A 144 -14.80 0.96 10.96
C VAL A 144 -15.17 -0.19 11.90
N VAL A 145 -14.44 -1.32 11.85
CA VAL A 145 -14.69 -2.47 12.74
C VAL A 145 -14.63 -2.05 14.22
N ARG A 146 -13.57 -1.31 14.60
CA ARG A 146 -13.40 -0.84 15.99
C ARG A 146 -14.43 0.20 16.39
N GLN A 147 -14.71 1.18 15.53
CA GLN A 147 -15.64 2.28 15.83
C GLN A 147 -17.08 1.81 16.04
N TYR A 148 -17.50 0.79 15.27
CA TYR A 148 -18.86 0.26 15.34
C TYR A 148 -18.96 -1.05 16.12
N HIS A 149 -17.87 -1.49 16.77
CA HIS A 149 -17.79 -2.75 17.52
C HIS A 149 -18.39 -3.92 16.72
N ALA A 150 -18.04 -3.98 15.43
CA ALA A 150 -18.52 -5.04 14.56
C ALA A 150 -17.90 -6.39 14.97
N ASP A 151 -18.73 -7.42 15.12
CA ASP A 151 -18.29 -8.79 15.37
C ASP A 151 -19.20 -9.78 14.65
N GLY A 152 -18.58 -10.72 13.95
CA GLY A 152 -19.27 -11.79 13.22
C GLY A 152 -18.41 -12.46 12.16
N PRO A 153 -18.98 -13.41 11.41
CA PRO A 153 -18.24 -14.17 10.40
C PRO A 153 -17.62 -13.30 9.28
N VAL A 154 -18.32 -12.23 8.84
CA VAL A 154 -17.78 -11.31 7.84
C VAL A 154 -16.61 -10.54 8.41
N THR A 155 -16.75 -9.98 9.61
CA THR A 155 -15.72 -9.18 10.29
C THR A 155 -14.43 -9.99 10.51
N ARG A 156 -14.55 -11.23 11.03
CA ARG A 156 -13.39 -12.10 11.29
C ARG A 156 -12.66 -12.46 10.00
N LEU A 157 -13.41 -12.84 8.97
CA LEU A 157 -12.84 -13.15 7.66
C LEU A 157 -12.22 -11.92 7.01
N LEU A 158 -12.87 -10.76 7.12
CA LEU A 158 -12.38 -9.48 6.61
C LEU A 158 -11.03 -9.10 7.21
N LEU A 159 -10.89 -9.17 8.54
CA LEU A 159 -9.62 -8.85 9.21
C LEU A 159 -8.49 -9.78 8.76
N SER A 160 -8.78 -11.06 8.55
CA SER A 160 -7.80 -12.04 8.06
C SER A 160 -7.42 -11.81 6.60
N VAL A 161 -8.38 -11.48 5.72
CA VAL A 161 -8.14 -11.19 4.31
C VAL A 161 -7.31 -9.92 4.17
N VAL A 162 -7.70 -8.84 4.86
CA VAL A 162 -7.01 -7.55 4.79
C VAL A 162 -5.57 -7.63 5.30
N ALA A 163 -5.29 -8.48 6.30
CA ALA A 163 -3.92 -8.70 6.77
C ALA A 163 -3.02 -9.40 5.72
N LEU A 164 -3.60 -10.21 4.84
CA LEU A 164 -2.87 -10.94 3.79
C LEU A 164 -2.81 -10.15 2.46
N ASP A 165 -3.70 -9.20 2.26
CA ASP A 165 -3.92 -8.50 1.00
C ASP A 165 -2.70 -7.66 0.57
N ASP A 166 -2.09 -6.99 1.51
CA ASP A 166 -0.87 -6.22 1.29
C ASP A 166 0.28 -7.08 0.73
N VAL A 167 0.39 -8.30 1.23
CA VAL A 167 1.38 -9.30 0.78
C VAL A 167 1.07 -9.76 -0.64
N ALA A 168 -0.20 -10.08 -0.92
CA ALA A 168 -0.63 -10.50 -2.24
C ALA A 168 -0.37 -9.39 -3.27
N ALA A 169 -0.67 -8.13 -2.93
CA ALA A 169 -0.41 -6.98 -3.78
C ALA A 169 1.08 -6.78 -4.08
N LEU A 170 1.95 -6.92 -3.07
CA LEU A 170 3.40 -6.81 -3.24
C LEU A 170 3.95 -7.90 -4.17
N ILE A 171 3.46 -9.14 -4.03
CA ILE A 171 3.87 -10.26 -4.90
C ILE A 171 3.39 -10.02 -6.34
N LEU A 172 2.11 -9.68 -6.54
CA LEU A 172 1.56 -9.39 -7.87
C LEU A 172 2.31 -8.23 -8.54
N PHE A 173 2.54 -7.14 -7.81
CA PHE A 173 3.29 -6.01 -8.35
C PHE A 173 4.72 -6.38 -8.74
N SER A 174 5.39 -7.21 -7.94
CA SER A 174 6.75 -7.65 -8.26
C SER A 174 6.79 -8.53 -9.50
N LEU A 175 5.82 -9.46 -9.67
CA LEU A 175 5.67 -10.28 -10.87
C LEU A 175 5.39 -9.41 -12.10
N THR A 176 4.43 -8.48 -11.98
CA THR A 176 4.07 -7.55 -13.05
C THR A 176 5.24 -6.63 -13.43
N SER A 177 5.95 -6.10 -12.44
CA SER A 177 7.14 -5.26 -12.67
C SER A 177 8.22 -5.99 -13.46
N ALA A 178 8.44 -7.25 -13.11
CA ALA A 178 9.39 -8.10 -13.82
C ALA A 178 8.93 -8.40 -15.26
N ALA A 179 7.65 -8.65 -15.48
CA ALA A 179 7.08 -8.81 -16.81
C ALA A 179 7.23 -7.52 -17.64
N VAL A 180 6.91 -6.36 -17.07
CA VAL A 180 7.05 -5.06 -17.75
C VAL A 180 8.48 -4.75 -18.12
N LYS A 181 9.47 -5.05 -17.26
CA LYS A 181 10.91 -4.97 -17.60
C LYS A 181 11.26 -5.87 -18.77
N GLY A 182 10.62 -7.04 -18.88
CA GLY A 182 10.84 -8.01 -19.99
C GLY A 182 10.31 -7.54 -21.33
N PHE A 183 9.28 -6.68 -21.40
CA PHE A 183 8.68 -6.19 -22.67
C PHE A 183 9.64 -5.38 -23.56
N GLY A 184 10.79 -4.94 -23.08
CA GLY A 184 11.80 -4.20 -23.86
C GLY A 184 13.06 -4.99 -24.16
N SER A 185 13.23 -6.18 -23.59
CA SER A 185 14.46 -6.94 -23.75
C SER A 185 14.41 -7.83 -25.01
N ARG A 186 15.44 -7.71 -25.86
CA ARG A 186 15.64 -8.57 -27.05
C ARG A 186 15.86 -10.06 -26.74
N ARG A 187 15.73 -10.51 -25.50
CA ARG A 187 15.87 -11.91 -25.12
C ARG A 187 14.65 -12.71 -25.55
N LYS A 188 14.79 -13.43 -26.65
CA LYS A 188 13.78 -14.30 -27.29
C LYS A 188 13.50 -15.61 -26.52
N ASN A 189 14.08 -15.85 -25.36
CA ASN A 189 13.91 -17.14 -24.66
C ASN A 189 12.79 -17.02 -23.61
N PRO A 190 11.60 -17.61 -23.83
CA PRO A 190 10.46 -17.51 -22.94
C PRO A 190 10.74 -18.10 -21.54
N LEU A 191 11.63 -19.08 -21.44
CA LEU A 191 12.02 -19.66 -20.17
C LEU A 191 12.76 -18.63 -19.29
N LEU A 192 13.66 -17.83 -19.88
CA LEU A 192 14.38 -16.77 -19.16
C LEU A 192 13.46 -15.60 -18.75
N MET A 193 12.36 -15.36 -19.48
CA MET A 193 11.37 -14.35 -19.11
C MET A 193 10.63 -14.70 -17.79
N VAL A 194 10.51 -15.99 -17.46
CA VAL A 194 9.89 -16.45 -16.20
C VAL A 194 10.94 -16.68 -15.12
N LEU A 195 12.09 -17.28 -15.46
CA LEU A 195 13.13 -17.60 -14.47
C LEU A 195 13.82 -16.37 -13.91
N THR A 196 14.02 -15.31 -14.70
CA THR A 196 14.67 -14.09 -14.20
C THR A 196 13.84 -13.41 -13.10
N PRO A 197 12.53 -13.15 -13.27
CA PRO A 197 11.67 -12.62 -12.20
C PRO A 197 11.60 -13.52 -10.97
N ALA A 198 11.45 -14.83 -11.18
CA ALA A 198 11.41 -15.80 -10.08
C ALA A 198 12.73 -15.79 -9.29
N GLY A 199 13.86 -15.70 -9.97
CA GLY A 199 15.19 -15.57 -9.36
C GLY A 199 15.34 -14.29 -8.55
N GLN A 200 14.85 -13.15 -9.07
CA GLN A 200 14.87 -11.86 -8.37
C GLN A 200 14.00 -11.87 -7.10
N ILE A 201 12.82 -12.48 -7.17
CA ILE A 201 11.94 -12.65 -6.00
C ILE A 201 12.62 -13.54 -4.96
N LEU A 202 13.18 -14.68 -5.38
CA LEU A 202 13.88 -15.59 -4.48
C LEU A 202 15.09 -14.91 -3.83
N ALA A 203 15.89 -14.16 -4.58
CA ALA A 203 17.03 -13.42 -4.06
C ALA A 203 16.59 -12.35 -3.05
N ALA A 204 15.50 -11.61 -3.30
CA ALA A 204 14.93 -10.66 -2.34
C ALA A 204 14.47 -11.36 -1.05
N ILE A 205 13.80 -12.50 -1.16
CA ILE A 205 13.39 -13.33 -0.01
C ILE A 205 14.61 -13.78 0.79
N LEU A 206 15.65 -14.28 0.14
CA LEU A 206 16.87 -14.73 0.80
C LEU A 206 17.61 -13.58 1.49
N THR A 207 17.65 -12.39 0.87
CA THR A 207 18.22 -11.17 1.47
C THR A 207 17.46 -10.79 2.74
N GLY A 208 16.13 -10.73 2.70
CA GLY A 208 15.29 -10.42 3.85
C GLY A 208 15.39 -11.48 4.96
N LEU A 209 15.44 -12.77 4.59
CA LEU A 209 15.62 -13.88 5.53
C LEU A 209 16.96 -13.78 6.25
N ALA A 210 18.07 -13.62 5.52
CA ALA A 210 19.40 -13.51 6.08
C ALA A 210 19.50 -12.30 7.02
N ALA A 211 19.04 -11.13 6.57
CA ALA A 211 19.01 -9.91 7.39
C ALA A 211 18.14 -10.08 8.63
N GLY A 212 16.99 -10.78 8.54
CA GLY A 212 16.11 -11.06 9.67
C GLY A 212 16.76 -11.95 10.73
N ILE A 213 17.44 -13.01 10.30
CA ILE A 213 18.18 -13.90 11.22
C ILE A 213 19.30 -13.13 11.92
N ILE A 214 20.09 -12.35 11.16
CA ILE A 214 21.16 -11.51 11.72
C ILE A 214 20.58 -10.48 12.71
N LEU A 215 19.48 -9.81 12.33
CA LEU A 215 18.79 -8.86 13.21
C LEU A 215 18.37 -9.52 14.53
N LEU A 216 17.69 -10.68 14.47
CA LEU A 216 17.26 -11.39 15.67
C LEU A 216 18.44 -11.82 16.55
N PHE A 217 19.55 -12.23 15.94
CA PHE A 217 20.79 -12.53 16.68
C PHE A 217 21.32 -11.29 17.41
N LEU A 218 21.41 -10.15 16.73
CA LEU A 218 21.86 -8.89 17.33
C LEU A 218 20.93 -8.41 18.45
N LEU A 219 19.62 -8.54 18.28
CA LEU A 219 18.63 -8.11 19.29
C LEU A 219 18.73 -8.86 20.62
N ARG A 220 19.39 -10.04 20.67
CA ARG A 220 19.68 -10.74 21.92
C ARG A 220 20.63 -9.97 22.84
N PHE A 221 21.54 -9.19 22.25
CA PHE A 221 22.54 -8.41 23.00
C PHE A 221 22.02 -7.01 23.38
N PHE A 222 21.00 -6.50 22.69
CA PHE A 222 20.50 -5.13 22.88
C PHE A 222 19.06 -5.14 23.38
N ARG A 223 18.85 -4.82 24.65
CA ARG A 223 17.53 -4.82 25.30
C ARG A 223 16.86 -3.44 25.34
N ARG A 224 17.62 -2.35 25.23
CA ARG A 224 17.08 -0.98 25.26
C ARG A 224 16.27 -0.71 23.98
N ARG A 225 15.08 -0.11 24.12
CA ARG A 225 14.18 0.20 23.01
C ARG A 225 14.85 1.03 21.92
N SER A 226 15.63 2.06 22.28
CA SER A 226 16.35 2.90 21.31
C SER A 226 17.36 2.12 20.46
N ASN A 227 18.11 1.19 21.06
CA ASN A 227 19.06 0.35 20.33
C ASN A 227 18.33 -0.63 19.40
N ARG A 228 17.20 -1.19 19.85
CA ARG A 228 16.36 -2.07 19.02
C ARG A 228 15.83 -1.32 17.78
N THR A 229 15.28 -0.11 17.98
CA THR A 229 14.83 0.74 16.87
C THR A 229 15.98 1.02 15.89
N ALA A 230 17.15 1.40 16.38
CA ALA A 230 18.31 1.67 15.52
C ALA A 230 18.76 0.43 14.73
N LEU A 231 18.80 -0.74 15.36
CA LEU A 231 19.14 -2.01 14.69
C LEU A 231 18.13 -2.37 13.59
N ILE A 232 16.84 -2.20 13.86
CA ILE A 232 15.80 -2.50 12.89
C ILE A 232 15.87 -1.53 11.70
N CYS A 233 16.03 -0.22 11.96
CA CYS A 233 16.22 0.77 10.90
C CYS A 233 17.49 0.47 10.08
N GLY A 234 18.59 0.13 10.74
CA GLY A 234 19.81 -0.27 10.05
C GLY A 234 19.64 -1.52 9.17
N ALA A 235 18.96 -2.54 9.68
CA ALA A 235 18.64 -3.74 8.91
C ALA A 235 17.75 -3.43 7.71
N LEU A 236 16.72 -2.57 7.88
CA LEU A 236 15.85 -2.13 6.80
C LEU A 236 16.64 -1.40 5.71
N PHE A 237 17.47 -0.43 6.09
CA PHE A 237 18.29 0.32 5.12
C PHE A 237 19.24 -0.59 4.34
N LEU A 238 19.87 -1.55 5.03
CA LEU A 238 20.73 -2.55 4.38
C LEU A 238 19.95 -3.43 3.41
N VAL A 239 18.76 -3.91 3.77
CA VAL A 239 17.91 -4.72 2.90
C VAL A 239 17.48 -3.93 1.67
N ILE A 240 17.05 -2.67 1.84
CA ILE A 240 16.69 -1.78 0.73
C ILE A 240 17.89 -1.61 -0.21
N GLY A 241 19.03 -1.20 0.32
CA GLY A 241 20.25 -0.94 -0.47
C GLY A 241 20.78 -2.19 -1.18
N ILE A 242 20.84 -3.35 -0.50
CA ILE A 242 21.31 -4.61 -1.09
C ILE A 242 20.35 -5.07 -2.19
N CYS A 243 19.03 -5.02 -1.96
CA CYS A 243 18.06 -5.39 -2.98
C CYS A 243 18.15 -4.49 -4.21
N ASP A 244 18.33 -3.19 -4.02
CA ASP A 244 18.47 -2.22 -5.10
C ASP A 244 19.76 -2.49 -5.90
N LEU A 245 20.89 -2.66 -5.24
CA LEU A 245 22.17 -3.01 -5.89
C LEU A 245 22.10 -4.31 -6.72
N LEU A 246 21.33 -5.29 -6.26
CA LEU A 246 21.13 -6.57 -6.95
C LEU A 246 20.03 -6.52 -8.02
N GLY A 247 19.33 -5.38 -8.16
CA GLY A 247 18.18 -5.23 -9.07
C GLY A 247 16.95 -6.06 -8.65
N ASN A 248 16.87 -6.43 -7.37
CA ASN A 248 15.77 -7.17 -6.77
C ASN A 248 14.71 -6.21 -6.20
N SER A 249 13.59 -6.76 -5.68
CA SER A 249 12.54 -5.96 -5.04
C SER A 249 12.87 -5.65 -3.57
N PRO A 250 13.15 -4.38 -3.18
CA PRO A 250 13.35 -4.01 -1.79
C PRO A 250 12.11 -4.28 -0.93
N LEU A 251 10.91 -4.17 -1.52
CA LEU A 251 9.64 -4.40 -0.83
C LEU A 251 9.52 -5.84 -0.34
N ILE A 252 9.81 -6.81 -1.20
CA ILE A 252 9.79 -8.23 -0.82
C ILE A 252 10.86 -8.53 0.24
N GLY A 253 12.07 -7.95 0.10
CA GLY A 253 13.14 -8.10 1.07
C GLY A 253 12.72 -7.59 2.47
N CYS A 254 12.20 -6.38 2.55
CA CYS A 254 11.71 -5.80 3.82
C CYS A 254 10.50 -6.55 4.39
N MET A 255 9.58 -7.01 3.54
CA MET A 255 8.46 -7.84 3.95
C MET A 255 8.95 -9.16 4.56
N MET A 256 9.92 -9.81 3.94
CA MET A 256 10.50 -11.06 4.47
C MET A 256 11.22 -10.82 5.79
N LEU A 257 11.93 -9.69 5.94
CA LEU A 257 12.54 -9.27 7.21
C LEU A 257 11.49 -9.20 8.33
N GLY A 258 10.34 -8.57 8.08
CA GLY A 258 9.22 -8.50 9.04
C GLY A 258 8.64 -9.87 9.35
N ALA A 259 8.42 -10.71 8.34
CA ALA A 259 7.91 -12.08 8.50
C ALA A 259 8.85 -12.95 9.36
N VAL A 260 10.18 -12.82 9.18
CA VAL A 260 11.18 -13.51 10.01
C VAL A 260 11.06 -13.09 11.48
N VAL A 261 10.94 -11.79 11.74
CA VAL A 261 10.77 -11.29 13.11
C VAL A 261 9.54 -11.89 13.77
N THR A 262 8.41 -11.91 13.07
CA THR A 262 7.13 -12.39 13.60
C THR A 262 7.13 -13.89 13.85
N ASN A 263 7.77 -14.68 13.00
CA ASN A 263 7.70 -16.14 13.09
C ASN A 263 8.83 -16.78 13.90
N LEU A 264 9.95 -16.10 14.09
CA LEU A 264 11.12 -16.65 14.80
C LEU A 264 11.39 -15.98 16.15
N SER A 265 10.67 -14.90 16.51
CA SER A 265 10.85 -14.21 17.78
C SER A 265 9.63 -14.38 18.68
N SER A 266 9.87 -14.73 19.96
CA SER A 266 8.82 -14.68 20.99
C SER A 266 8.44 -13.26 21.43
N GLU A 267 9.28 -12.26 21.10
CA GLU A 267 9.08 -10.83 21.42
C GLU A 267 8.68 -10.03 20.16
N ALA A 268 8.09 -10.67 19.14
CA ALA A 268 7.78 -10.06 17.85
C ALA A 268 7.02 -8.74 17.99
N ASP A 269 5.94 -8.71 18.77
CA ASP A 269 5.11 -7.51 18.97
C ASP A 269 5.95 -6.33 19.52
N ARG A 270 6.81 -6.58 20.50
CA ARG A 270 7.70 -5.55 21.07
C ARG A 270 8.73 -5.04 20.06
N ILE A 271 9.21 -5.91 19.18
CA ILE A 271 10.17 -5.56 18.14
C ILE A 271 9.48 -4.71 17.07
N LEU A 272 8.28 -5.11 16.64
CA LEU A 272 7.49 -4.37 15.66
C LEU A 272 7.07 -2.99 16.21
N GLU A 273 6.59 -2.92 17.45
CA GLU A 273 6.23 -1.66 18.11
C GLU A 273 7.44 -0.72 18.36
N ALA A 274 8.66 -1.25 18.40
CA ALA A 274 9.85 -0.43 18.58
C ALA A 274 10.11 0.51 17.40
N VAL A 275 9.56 0.21 16.22
CA VAL A 275 9.75 1.00 14.99
C VAL A 275 8.71 2.12 14.86
N ASP A 276 7.56 2.04 15.54
CA ASP A 276 6.45 3.00 15.45
C ASP A 276 6.88 4.47 15.62
N PRO A 277 7.75 4.82 16.59
CA PRO A 277 8.17 6.22 16.76
C PRO A 277 8.91 6.82 15.56
N VAL A 278 9.59 5.97 14.78
CA VAL A 278 10.28 6.40 13.54
C VAL A 278 9.34 6.32 12.34
N SER A 279 8.49 5.32 12.30
CA SER A 279 7.54 5.11 11.19
C SER A 279 6.53 6.24 11.07
N ALA A 280 6.02 6.77 12.19
CA ALA A 280 4.98 7.80 12.19
C ALA A 280 5.40 9.07 11.43
N PRO A 281 6.52 9.76 11.75
CA PRO A 281 6.94 10.95 10.99
C PRO A 281 7.33 10.63 9.55
N VAL A 282 7.94 9.46 9.29
CA VAL A 282 8.31 9.03 7.94
C VAL A 282 7.06 8.84 7.07
N PHE A 283 6.01 8.20 7.61
CA PHE A 283 4.73 8.03 6.89
C PHE A 283 4.03 9.36 6.63
N ILE A 284 4.05 10.30 7.59
CA ILE A 284 3.49 11.63 7.36
C ILE A 284 4.20 12.31 6.19
N LEU A 285 5.53 12.33 6.19
CA LEU A 285 6.33 12.92 5.10
C LEU A 285 6.02 12.24 3.76
N PHE A 286 5.97 10.90 3.74
CA PHE A 286 5.68 10.12 2.55
C PHE A 286 4.30 10.45 1.95
N PHE A 287 3.24 10.47 2.77
CA PHE A 287 1.90 10.74 2.26
C PHE A 287 1.70 12.20 1.88
N VAL A 288 2.29 13.14 2.63
CA VAL A 288 2.27 14.56 2.27
C VAL A 288 3.03 14.79 0.96
N ALA A 289 4.20 14.19 0.77
CA ALA A 289 4.94 14.26 -0.49
C ALA A 289 4.15 13.66 -1.66
N SER A 290 3.49 12.53 -1.43
CA SER A 290 2.64 11.89 -2.44
C SER A 290 1.47 12.79 -2.84
N GLY A 291 0.80 13.42 -1.87
CA GLY A 291 -0.24 14.40 -2.12
C GLY A 291 0.26 15.63 -2.87
N ALA A 292 1.43 16.16 -2.48
CA ALA A 292 2.07 17.30 -3.15
C ALA A 292 2.43 17.01 -4.61
N GLY A 293 2.72 15.76 -4.95
CA GLY A 293 3.00 15.31 -6.30
C GLY A 293 1.75 15.14 -7.20
N LEU A 294 0.54 15.40 -6.71
CA LEU A 294 -0.69 15.25 -7.49
C LEU A 294 -0.87 16.43 -8.45
N GLN A 295 -0.77 16.15 -9.75
CA GLN A 295 -0.96 17.13 -10.81
C GLN A 295 -2.43 17.19 -11.26
N PHE A 296 -3.15 18.23 -10.85
CA PHE A 296 -4.58 18.40 -11.17
C PHE A 296 -4.87 18.57 -12.67
N SER A 297 -3.93 19.12 -13.43
CA SER A 297 -4.05 19.24 -14.89
C SER A 297 -4.23 17.88 -15.56
N LEU A 298 -3.58 16.83 -15.00
CA LEU A 298 -3.67 15.47 -15.50
C LEU A 298 -5.01 14.79 -15.14
N LEU A 299 -5.71 15.23 -14.09
CA LEU A 299 -7.01 14.68 -13.74
C LEU A 299 -8.04 14.84 -14.84
N LYS A 300 -8.00 15.97 -15.58
CA LYS A 300 -8.85 16.19 -16.75
C LYS A 300 -8.55 15.20 -17.88
N THR A 301 -7.28 14.90 -18.12
CA THR A 301 -6.82 13.98 -19.17
C THR A 301 -7.01 12.52 -18.79
N VAL A 302 -6.93 12.21 -17.48
CA VAL A 302 -6.99 10.85 -16.94
C VAL A 302 -8.39 10.50 -16.42
N GLY A 303 -9.35 11.44 -16.46
CA GLY A 303 -10.65 11.32 -15.81
C GLY A 303 -11.39 10.01 -16.12
N LEU A 304 -11.47 9.62 -17.39
CA LEU A 304 -12.11 8.36 -17.79
C LEU A 304 -11.32 7.13 -17.30
N LEU A 305 -10.00 7.15 -17.43
CA LEU A 305 -9.14 6.04 -16.96
C LEU A 305 -9.22 5.90 -15.44
N GLY A 306 -9.28 7.01 -14.71
CA GLY A 306 -9.43 7.00 -13.24
C GLY A 306 -10.79 6.42 -12.81
N VAL A 307 -11.87 6.79 -13.46
CA VAL A 307 -13.21 6.23 -13.21
C VAL A 307 -13.23 4.75 -13.53
N LEU A 308 -12.72 4.35 -14.69
CA LEU A 308 -12.61 2.94 -15.08
C LEU A 308 -11.75 2.15 -14.09
N TYR A 309 -10.60 2.70 -13.65
CA TYR A 309 -9.76 2.08 -12.65
C TYR A 309 -10.54 1.74 -11.37
N ILE A 310 -11.30 2.69 -10.81
CA ILE A 310 -12.08 2.48 -9.59
C ILE A 310 -13.17 1.45 -9.79
N LEU A 311 -13.94 1.55 -10.90
CA LEU A 311 -15.05 0.65 -11.19
C LEU A 311 -14.57 -0.78 -11.45
N LEU A 312 -13.53 -0.95 -12.27
CA LEU A 312 -12.96 -2.25 -12.60
C LEU A 312 -12.30 -2.91 -11.38
N ARG A 313 -11.60 -2.11 -10.57
CA ARG A 313 -11.06 -2.56 -9.28
C ARG A 313 -12.16 -3.09 -8.37
N PHE A 314 -13.23 -2.32 -8.18
CA PHE A 314 -14.35 -2.75 -7.35
C PHE A 314 -15.00 -4.03 -7.90
N ALA A 315 -15.26 -4.10 -9.20
CA ALA A 315 -15.82 -5.28 -9.85
C ALA A 315 -14.91 -6.51 -9.70
N GLY A 316 -13.60 -6.35 -9.89
CA GLY A 316 -12.62 -7.42 -9.76
C GLY A 316 -12.53 -7.94 -8.32
N LYS A 317 -12.46 -7.04 -7.32
CA LYS A 317 -12.47 -7.43 -5.91
C LYS A 317 -13.76 -8.16 -5.51
N MET A 318 -14.92 -7.67 -5.97
CA MET A 318 -16.21 -8.34 -5.75
C MET A 318 -16.24 -9.73 -6.37
N CYS A 319 -15.83 -9.85 -7.63
CA CYS A 319 -15.82 -11.11 -8.35
C CYS A 319 -14.89 -12.12 -7.69
N GLY A 320 -13.64 -11.73 -7.41
CA GLY A 320 -12.64 -12.60 -6.79
C GLY A 320 -13.03 -13.04 -5.37
N THR A 321 -13.58 -12.12 -4.57
CA THR A 321 -14.10 -12.45 -3.22
C THR A 321 -15.23 -13.47 -3.29
N LEU A 322 -16.20 -13.29 -4.23
CA LEU A 322 -17.31 -14.22 -4.40
C LEU A 322 -16.85 -15.59 -4.91
N LEU A 323 -15.88 -15.62 -5.82
CA LEU A 323 -15.28 -16.85 -6.33
C LEU A 323 -14.57 -17.61 -5.21
N GLY A 324 -13.70 -16.90 -4.45
CA GLY A 324 -12.96 -17.49 -3.34
C GLY A 324 -13.88 -18.00 -2.23
N ALA A 325 -14.91 -17.22 -1.88
CA ALA A 325 -15.91 -17.64 -0.89
C ALA A 325 -16.68 -18.89 -1.35
N ARG A 326 -17.00 -19.01 -2.65
CA ARG A 326 -17.64 -20.23 -3.21
C ARG A 326 -16.71 -21.43 -3.16
N MET A 327 -15.45 -21.27 -3.58
CA MET A 327 -14.47 -22.36 -3.57
C MET A 327 -14.21 -22.90 -2.15
N CYS A 328 -14.15 -22.01 -1.17
CA CYS A 328 -13.96 -22.38 0.23
C CYS A 328 -15.26 -22.73 0.96
N ARG A 329 -16.40 -22.84 0.26
CA ARG A 329 -17.72 -23.13 0.83
C ARG A 329 -18.13 -22.19 1.98
N VAL A 330 -17.68 -20.96 1.95
CA VAL A 330 -18.09 -19.92 2.90
C VAL A 330 -19.57 -19.59 2.69
N ARG A 331 -20.29 -19.28 3.77
CA ARG A 331 -21.72 -18.91 3.68
C ARG A 331 -21.93 -17.78 2.67
N LYS A 332 -22.92 -17.93 1.77
CA LYS A 332 -23.23 -16.94 0.69
C LYS A 332 -23.35 -15.50 1.22
N LYS A 333 -23.97 -15.33 2.41
CA LYS A 333 -24.10 -14.02 3.07
C LYS A 333 -22.73 -13.42 3.36
N THR A 334 -21.82 -14.21 3.95
CA THR A 334 -20.46 -13.74 4.29
C THR A 334 -19.68 -13.34 3.04
N GLY A 335 -19.66 -14.17 1.99
CA GLY A 335 -18.96 -13.82 0.75
C GLY A 335 -19.51 -12.58 0.05
N ARG A 336 -20.85 -12.36 0.09
CA ARG A 336 -21.50 -11.19 -0.53
C ARG A 336 -21.11 -9.87 0.13
N TYR A 337 -21.00 -9.84 1.46
CA TYR A 337 -20.72 -8.62 2.20
C TYR A 337 -19.23 -8.38 2.46
N LEU A 338 -18.36 -9.36 2.21
CA LEU A 338 -16.92 -9.21 2.35
C LEU A 338 -16.32 -8.31 1.27
N GLY A 339 -16.67 -8.54 0.00
CA GLY A 339 -16.09 -7.81 -1.14
C GLY A 339 -16.19 -6.28 -1.05
N PRO A 340 -17.37 -5.69 -0.75
CA PRO A 340 -17.48 -4.25 -0.59
C PRO A 340 -16.61 -3.67 0.52
N CYS A 341 -16.27 -4.45 1.56
CA CYS A 341 -15.40 -4.02 2.65
C CYS A 341 -13.92 -3.91 2.24
N LEU A 342 -13.54 -4.42 1.06
CA LEU A 342 -12.19 -4.33 0.49
C LEU A 342 -12.01 -3.12 -0.44
N LEU A 343 -12.98 -2.20 -0.47
CA LEU A 343 -12.92 -0.99 -1.30
C LEU A 343 -11.83 0.00 -0.87
N PRO A 344 -11.58 0.26 0.43
CA PRO A 344 -10.53 1.20 0.84
C PRO A 344 -9.18 0.87 0.21
N GLN A 345 -8.46 1.91 -0.23
CA GLN A 345 -7.13 1.79 -0.84
C GLN A 345 -6.25 2.92 -0.34
N ALA A 346 -5.04 2.64 0.14
CA ALA A 346 -4.13 3.66 0.66
C ALA A 346 -2.64 3.24 0.55
N GLY A 347 -1.93 3.27 1.63
CA GLY A 347 -0.50 3.14 1.85
C GLY A 347 0.30 2.40 0.79
N ILE A 348 0.09 1.10 0.67
CA ILE A 348 0.84 0.25 -0.27
C ILE A 348 0.57 0.65 -1.72
N ALA A 349 -0.68 0.95 -2.11
CA ALA A 349 -0.97 1.37 -3.48
C ALA A 349 -0.21 2.63 -3.88
N ILE A 350 -0.14 3.62 -2.97
CA ILE A 350 0.63 4.86 -3.20
C ILE A 350 2.12 4.54 -3.33
N GLY A 351 2.60 3.65 -2.49
CA GLY A 351 3.98 3.19 -2.54
C GLY A 351 4.35 2.47 -3.82
N LEU A 352 3.51 1.54 -4.23
CA LEU A 352 3.68 0.83 -5.50
C LEU A 352 3.63 1.77 -6.71
N THR A 353 2.87 2.87 -6.61
CA THR A 353 2.83 3.92 -7.64
C THR A 353 4.18 4.59 -7.84
N GLN A 354 4.91 4.83 -6.75
CA GLN A 354 6.26 5.39 -6.84
C GLN A 354 7.22 4.41 -7.50
N ALA A 355 7.17 3.13 -7.10
CA ALA A 355 7.96 2.08 -7.70
C ALA A 355 7.62 1.89 -9.20
N ALA A 356 6.34 1.96 -9.58
CA ALA A 356 5.89 1.92 -10.97
C ALA A 356 6.44 3.10 -11.80
N GLY A 357 6.47 4.30 -11.20
CA GLY A 357 7.03 5.50 -11.84
C GLY A 357 8.51 5.37 -12.19
N SER A 358 9.28 4.65 -11.38
CA SER A 358 10.69 4.36 -11.67
C SER A 358 10.85 3.35 -12.80
N LEU A 359 9.88 2.45 -13.00
CA LEU A 359 9.90 1.43 -14.06
C LEU A 359 9.52 1.99 -15.44
N VAL A 360 8.55 2.91 -15.47
CA VAL A 360 8.01 3.55 -16.68
C VAL A 360 7.93 5.06 -16.49
N PRO A 361 9.09 5.78 -16.50
CA PRO A 361 9.14 7.22 -16.21
C PRO A 361 8.22 8.06 -17.13
N GLU A 362 8.07 7.64 -18.39
CA GLU A 362 7.20 8.27 -19.40
C GLU A 362 5.71 8.31 -19.00
N TYR A 363 5.25 7.33 -18.19
CA TYR A 363 3.87 7.24 -17.71
C TYR A 363 3.73 7.51 -16.20
N ALA A 364 4.81 7.81 -15.50
CA ALA A 364 4.83 7.99 -14.04
C ALA A 364 3.77 8.97 -13.54
N SER A 365 3.65 10.13 -14.19
CA SER A 365 2.68 11.15 -13.82
C SER A 365 1.23 10.69 -14.01
N ARG A 366 0.94 9.93 -15.08
CA ARG A 366 -0.41 9.37 -15.33
C ARG A 366 -0.77 8.30 -14.29
N ILE A 367 0.14 7.36 -14.04
CA ILE A 367 -0.06 6.31 -13.01
C ILE A 367 -0.31 6.97 -11.66
N ARG A 368 0.50 7.95 -11.29
CA ARG A 368 0.35 8.71 -10.04
C ARG A 368 -1.01 9.40 -9.96
N ALA A 369 -1.44 10.10 -11.00
CA ALA A 369 -2.72 10.80 -11.02
C ALA A 369 -3.91 9.85 -10.87
N VAL A 370 -3.92 8.70 -11.58
CA VAL A 370 -4.98 7.67 -11.48
C VAL A 370 -5.05 7.10 -10.08
N VAL A 371 -3.90 6.66 -9.54
CA VAL A 371 -3.87 5.96 -8.25
C VAL A 371 -4.16 6.91 -7.09
N LEU A 372 -3.58 8.12 -7.07
CA LEU A 372 -3.82 9.07 -5.99
C LEU A 372 -5.28 9.55 -5.97
N ALA A 373 -5.86 9.86 -7.14
CA ALA A 373 -7.27 10.21 -7.24
C ALA A 373 -8.18 9.04 -6.82
N GLY A 374 -7.88 7.83 -7.31
CA GLY A 374 -8.60 6.61 -6.94
C GLY A 374 -8.50 6.32 -5.44
N THR A 375 -7.30 6.41 -4.88
CA THR A 375 -7.05 6.23 -3.45
C THR A 375 -7.84 7.24 -2.61
N LEU A 376 -7.80 8.53 -2.94
CA LEU A 376 -8.54 9.55 -2.21
C LEU A 376 -10.05 9.27 -2.22
N ILE A 377 -10.62 8.91 -3.36
CA ILE A 377 -12.03 8.56 -3.50
C ILE A 377 -12.36 7.31 -2.68
N CYS A 378 -11.55 6.26 -2.81
CA CYS A 378 -11.74 5.00 -2.09
C CYS A 378 -11.59 5.15 -0.56
N GLU A 379 -10.70 6.02 -0.10
CA GLU A 379 -10.52 6.36 1.32
C GLU A 379 -11.72 7.13 1.90
N LEU A 380 -12.32 8.04 1.12
CA LEU A 380 -13.48 8.81 1.57
C LEU A 380 -14.76 7.95 1.58
N ILE A 381 -14.99 7.15 0.54
CA ILE A 381 -16.20 6.35 0.37
C ILE A 381 -16.10 5.00 1.08
N GLY A 382 -14.91 4.41 1.13
CA GLY A 382 -14.65 3.07 1.63
C GLY A 382 -15.17 2.79 3.04
N PRO A 383 -14.91 3.64 4.03
CA PRO A 383 -15.44 3.47 5.39
C PRO A 383 -16.97 3.42 5.44
N ALA A 384 -17.64 4.26 4.63
CA ALA A 384 -19.12 4.29 4.56
C ALA A 384 -19.68 3.00 3.93
N VAL A 385 -19.02 2.50 2.87
CA VAL A 385 -19.38 1.23 2.21
C VAL A 385 -19.14 0.05 3.14
N THR A 386 -17.98 -0.01 3.82
CA THR A 386 -17.66 -1.04 4.82
C THR A 386 -18.68 -1.05 5.95
N ARG A 387 -19.00 0.11 6.53
CA ARG A 387 -20.04 0.22 7.55
C ARG A 387 -21.40 -0.29 7.07
N SER A 388 -21.83 0.12 5.88
CA SER A 388 -23.11 -0.28 5.30
C SER A 388 -23.17 -1.79 5.07
N SER A 389 -22.06 -2.38 4.60
CA SER A 389 -21.91 -3.80 4.36
C SER A 389 -21.99 -4.62 5.65
N LEU A 390 -21.23 -4.24 6.68
CA LEU A 390 -21.25 -4.90 7.98
C LEU A 390 -22.60 -4.75 8.69
N LYS A 391 -23.29 -3.58 8.53
CA LYS A 391 -24.65 -3.38 9.04
C LYS A 391 -25.65 -4.31 8.32
N ALA A 392 -25.57 -4.43 7.01
CA ALA A 392 -26.42 -5.33 6.21
C ALA A 392 -26.12 -6.82 6.49
N ALA A 393 -24.89 -7.15 6.85
CA ALA A 393 -24.52 -8.46 7.38
C ALA A 393 -25.10 -8.76 8.76
N GLY A 394 -25.55 -7.74 9.51
CA GLY A 394 -26.07 -7.87 10.87
C GLY A 394 -24.97 -7.94 11.93
N GLU A 395 -23.77 -7.49 11.63
CA GLU A 395 -22.59 -7.59 12.51
C GLU A 395 -22.27 -6.29 13.28
N ILE A 396 -23.02 -5.22 13.01
CA ILE A 396 -22.99 -3.99 13.79
C ILE A 396 -24.16 -4.00 14.76
N ARG A 397 -23.90 -4.05 16.06
CA ARG A 397 -24.95 -3.95 17.10
C ARG A 397 -25.61 -2.57 16.99
N ARG A 398 -26.94 -2.55 16.88
CA ARG A 398 -27.70 -1.31 17.12
C ARG A 398 -27.38 -0.85 18.55
N LYS A 399 -26.93 0.39 18.74
CA LYS A 399 -27.01 1.02 20.07
C LYS A 399 -28.50 0.93 20.47
N THR A 400 -28.83 0.06 21.39
CA THR A 400 -30.07 0.22 22.17
C THR A 400 -29.92 1.57 22.83
N ALA A 401 -30.82 2.49 22.44
CA ALA A 401 -30.93 3.83 22.99
C ALA A 401 -31.24 3.76 24.48
#